data_ee4a3b4d5d57075b698d2b478cbe1d87
#
_entry.id   ee4a3b4d5d57075b698d2b478cbe1d87
#
_cell.length_a   1.000
_cell.length_b   1.000
_cell.length_c   1.000
_cell.angle_alpha   90.00
_cell.angle_beta   90.00
_cell.angle_gamma   90.00
#
_symmetry.space_group_name_H-M   'P 1'
#
loop_
_entity.id
_entity.type
_entity.pdbx_description
1 polymer ?
#
loop_
_entity_poly.entity_id
_entity_poly.type
_entity_poly.pdbx_seq_one_letter_code
_entity_poly.pdbx_strand_id
1 'polypeptide(L)'
;MTTRAQSAALTCTAVLLWGCAPVGTRYLVGDSQVGLPAVPFIGLRYGLAALCFAPLLVWGKVWRWPRADLALVALCALFGVTGYNLPNAIGARTVGAGMVGLLNGVEPLLIALMMALRQRRIPGAGTLVAGLVGLAGIALLALGAGPAMGSARGIALILFGAFAWSLYCVIVPPLLYRRGAVLVSAMTMTLGSLPMLAVGAPGIPHLALQMTTLQWEIMLSMVLGTSVLAILCWNIGSAGLGAEQAGWFLYLLPLVSVAGGAIFLHEPLTLMELSGGGLIMLSVFFSQRWRTT
;
A
#
# COMPACT_ATOMS: atom_id res chain seq x y z
N MET A 1 7.76 23.81 -0.72
CA MET A 1 6.42 23.19 -0.66
C MET A 1 6.04 22.76 -2.06
N THR A 2 5.53 21.54 -2.24
CA THR A 2 5.03 21.04 -3.53
C THR A 2 3.72 21.75 -3.89
N THR A 3 3.51 22.04 -5.18
CA THR A 3 2.21 22.50 -5.67
C THR A 3 1.19 21.36 -5.54
N ARG A 4 -0.11 21.69 -5.56
CA ARG A 4 -1.17 20.67 -5.50
C ARG A 4 -1.07 19.67 -6.67
N ALA A 5 -0.75 20.13 -7.87
CA ALA A 5 -0.54 19.28 -9.04
C ALA A 5 0.64 18.33 -8.85
N GLN A 6 1.76 18.83 -8.32
CA GLN A 6 2.93 17.99 -7.99
C GLN A 6 2.59 16.95 -6.92
N SER A 7 1.83 17.33 -5.90
CA SER A 7 1.39 16.40 -4.84
C SER A 7 0.48 15.31 -5.39
N ALA A 8 -0.45 15.65 -6.28
CA ALA A 8 -1.32 14.68 -6.95
C ALA A 8 -0.50 13.73 -7.87
N ALA A 9 0.45 14.27 -8.63
CA ALA A 9 1.33 13.46 -9.47
C ALA A 9 2.17 12.48 -8.65
N LEU A 10 2.76 12.93 -7.52
CA LEU A 10 3.52 12.06 -6.62
C LEU A 10 2.64 10.96 -6.01
N THR A 11 1.43 11.31 -5.53
CA THR A 11 0.49 10.32 -5.00
C THR A 11 0.08 9.30 -6.06
N CYS A 12 -0.19 9.76 -7.28
CA CYS A 12 -0.49 8.89 -8.42
C CYS A 12 0.69 7.97 -8.75
N THR A 13 1.93 8.50 -8.78
CA THR A 13 3.15 7.69 -8.99
C THR A 13 3.29 6.60 -7.92
N ALA A 14 3.05 6.92 -6.65
CA ALA A 14 3.08 5.93 -5.57
C ALA A 14 2.09 4.79 -5.82
N VAL A 15 0.86 5.13 -6.18
CA VAL A 15 -0.21 4.17 -6.45
C VAL A 15 0.08 3.32 -7.69
N LEU A 16 0.62 3.91 -8.76
CA LEU A 16 1.07 3.15 -9.95
C LEU A 16 2.16 2.13 -9.59
N LEU A 17 3.17 2.54 -8.83
CA LEU A 17 4.23 1.65 -8.37
C LEU A 17 3.68 0.52 -7.48
N TRP A 18 2.80 0.83 -6.52
CA TRP A 18 2.18 -0.18 -5.66
C TRP A 18 1.24 -1.10 -6.44
N GLY A 19 0.50 -0.59 -7.42
CA GLY A 19 -0.37 -1.40 -8.28
C GLY A 19 0.40 -2.41 -9.14
N CYS A 20 1.67 -2.16 -9.45
CA CYS A 20 2.55 -3.12 -10.11
C CYS A 20 3.13 -4.18 -9.14
N ALA A 21 3.12 -3.93 -7.83
CA ALA A 21 3.70 -4.86 -6.85
C ALA A 21 3.07 -6.27 -6.84
N PRO A 22 1.74 -6.45 -6.99
CA PRO A 22 1.14 -7.77 -7.09
C PRO A 22 1.66 -8.59 -8.27
N VAL A 23 1.96 -7.96 -9.41
CA VAL A 23 2.49 -8.66 -10.60
C VAL A 23 3.85 -9.30 -10.29
N GLY A 24 4.78 -8.51 -9.73
CA GLY A 24 6.10 -9.01 -9.32
C GLY A 24 6.02 -10.05 -8.19
N THR A 25 5.12 -9.84 -7.22
CA THR A 25 4.91 -10.80 -6.12
C THR A 25 4.33 -12.12 -6.66
N ARG A 26 3.37 -12.05 -7.58
CA ARG A 26 2.76 -13.22 -8.21
C ARG A 26 3.76 -14.03 -9.02
N TYR A 27 4.65 -13.34 -9.74
CA TYR A 27 5.73 -14.00 -10.48
C TYR A 27 6.72 -14.72 -9.55
N LEU A 28 7.13 -14.08 -8.43
CA LEU A 28 8.16 -14.62 -7.54
C LEU A 28 7.62 -15.64 -6.52
N VAL A 29 6.43 -15.43 -5.98
CA VAL A 29 5.87 -16.17 -4.83
C VAL A 29 4.67 -17.03 -5.22
N GLY A 30 4.02 -16.75 -6.37
CA GLY A 30 2.85 -17.48 -6.84
C GLY A 30 3.15 -18.90 -7.28
N ASP A 31 2.11 -19.76 -7.30
CA ASP A 31 2.22 -21.19 -7.63
C ASP A 31 2.70 -21.49 -9.06
N SER A 32 2.78 -20.46 -9.91
CA SER A 32 2.85 -20.71 -11.36
C SER A 32 4.25 -20.94 -11.93
N GLN A 33 5.35 -20.46 -11.31
CA GLN A 33 6.67 -20.61 -11.95
C GLN A 33 7.88 -20.74 -11.00
N VAL A 34 7.87 -20.07 -9.83
CA VAL A 34 9.08 -19.96 -9.00
C VAL A 34 8.88 -20.43 -7.57
N GLY A 35 7.69 -20.21 -7.00
CA GLY A 35 7.29 -20.73 -5.69
C GLY A 35 8.17 -20.29 -4.51
N LEU A 36 8.73 -19.09 -4.53
CA LEU A 36 9.56 -18.60 -3.42
C LEU A 36 8.72 -18.50 -2.13
N PRO A 37 9.29 -18.85 -0.96
CA PRO A 37 8.58 -18.77 0.31
C PRO A 37 8.26 -17.31 0.69
N ALA A 38 6.96 -17.00 0.86
CA ALA A 38 6.44 -15.63 1.02
C ALA A 38 7.04 -14.88 2.22
N VAL A 39 7.22 -15.53 3.37
CA VAL A 39 7.68 -14.87 4.61
C VAL A 39 9.15 -14.46 4.50
N PRO A 40 10.10 -15.32 4.10
CA PRO A 40 11.48 -14.90 3.81
C PRO A 40 11.56 -13.85 2.70
N PHE A 41 10.75 -13.97 1.65
CA PHE A 41 10.69 -12.98 0.57
C PHE A 41 10.33 -11.58 1.07
N ILE A 42 9.27 -11.46 1.88
CA ILE A 42 8.87 -10.18 2.48
C ILE A 42 9.93 -9.66 3.43
N GLY A 43 10.49 -10.51 4.29
CA GLY A 43 11.58 -10.13 5.20
C GLY A 43 12.79 -9.57 4.45
N LEU A 44 13.24 -10.26 3.38
CA LEU A 44 14.35 -9.81 2.54
C LEU A 44 14.04 -8.49 1.85
N ARG A 45 12.86 -8.38 1.21
CA ARG A 45 12.44 -7.17 0.48
C ARG A 45 12.43 -5.93 1.37
N TYR A 46 11.79 -6.02 2.54
CA TYR A 46 11.70 -4.87 3.46
C TYR A 46 12.99 -4.61 4.20
N GLY A 47 13.81 -5.64 4.45
CA GLY A 47 15.16 -5.49 4.97
C GLY A 47 16.08 -4.71 4.03
N LEU A 48 16.07 -5.06 2.74
CA LEU A 48 16.80 -4.32 1.71
C LEU A 48 16.29 -2.87 1.57
N ALA A 49 14.98 -2.65 1.64
CA ALA A 49 14.43 -1.30 1.64
C ALA A 49 14.91 -0.48 2.85
N ALA A 50 14.97 -1.08 4.04
CA ALA A 50 15.52 -0.42 5.23
C ALA A 50 17.00 -0.04 5.06
N LEU A 51 17.81 -0.90 4.43
CA LEU A 51 19.21 -0.59 4.11
C LEU A 51 19.33 0.62 3.17
N CYS A 52 18.44 0.74 2.17
CA CYS A 52 18.41 1.93 1.30
C CYS A 52 18.15 3.22 2.08
N PHE A 53 17.39 3.16 3.17
CA PHE A 53 17.08 4.31 4.00
C PHE A 53 18.12 4.59 5.10
N ALA A 54 18.99 3.64 5.43
CA ALA A 54 19.95 3.75 6.54
C ALA A 54 20.83 5.03 6.47
N PRO A 55 21.38 5.45 5.31
CA PRO A 55 22.16 6.69 5.22
C PRO A 55 21.37 7.93 5.63
N LEU A 56 20.07 7.97 5.27
CA LEU A 56 19.20 9.10 5.60
C LEU A 56 18.94 9.21 7.10
N LEU A 57 18.87 8.07 7.81
CA LEU A 57 18.70 8.05 9.27
C LEU A 57 19.91 8.65 9.97
N VAL A 58 21.12 8.32 9.49
CA VAL A 58 22.37 8.86 10.02
C VAL A 58 22.46 10.36 9.77
N TRP A 59 22.23 10.82 8.53
CA TRP A 59 22.25 12.24 8.18
C TRP A 59 21.19 13.04 8.96
N GLY A 60 19.99 12.50 9.06
CA GLY A 60 18.85 13.12 9.76
C GLY A 60 19.00 13.14 11.28
N LYS A 61 20.04 12.48 11.84
CA LYS A 61 20.27 12.37 13.30
C LYS A 61 18.99 12.01 14.05
N VAL A 62 18.24 11.04 13.53
CA VAL A 62 16.86 10.69 13.98
C VAL A 62 16.83 10.29 15.45
N TRP A 63 17.93 9.78 16.02
CA TRP A 63 18.05 9.48 17.46
C TRP A 63 17.97 10.71 18.37
N ARG A 64 18.08 11.93 17.80
CA ARG A 64 17.91 13.19 18.54
C ARG A 64 16.46 13.69 18.54
N TRP A 65 15.55 12.96 17.93
CA TRP A 65 14.14 13.36 17.93
C TRP A 65 13.55 13.27 19.34
N PRO A 66 12.60 14.15 19.69
CA PRO A 66 11.87 14.07 20.94
C PRO A 66 11.20 12.71 21.12
N ARG A 67 11.11 12.22 22.33
CA ARG A 67 10.48 10.94 22.64
C ARG A 67 9.07 10.81 22.08
N ALA A 68 8.28 11.88 22.06
CA ALA A 68 6.94 11.91 21.48
C ALA A 68 6.95 11.64 19.98
N ASP A 69 7.91 12.21 19.21
CA ASP A 69 8.02 11.93 17.77
C ASP A 69 8.58 10.53 17.50
N LEU A 70 9.48 10.02 18.35
CA LEU A 70 9.96 8.64 18.26
C LEU A 70 8.84 7.63 18.55
N ALA A 71 7.99 7.88 19.55
CA ALA A 71 6.83 7.04 19.83
C ALA A 71 5.82 7.08 18.67
N LEU A 72 5.55 8.26 18.12
CA LEU A 72 4.61 8.42 17.01
C LEU A 72 5.13 7.75 15.73
N VAL A 73 6.43 7.86 15.41
CA VAL A 73 7.00 7.20 14.23
C VAL A 73 7.05 5.69 14.39
N ALA A 74 7.27 5.18 15.61
CA ALA A 74 7.19 3.74 15.89
C ALA A 74 5.76 3.22 15.70
N LEU A 75 4.75 3.96 16.14
CA LEU A 75 3.34 3.65 15.92
C LEU A 75 3.01 3.68 14.40
N CYS A 76 3.48 4.69 13.68
CA CYS A 76 3.34 4.78 12.24
C CYS A 76 4.03 3.59 11.51
N ALA A 77 5.19 3.16 11.97
CA ALA A 77 5.91 2.01 11.43
C ALA A 77 5.16 0.70 11.69
N LEU A 78 4.64 0.54 12.91
CA LEU A 78 3.87 -0.64 13.30
C LEU A 78 2.60 -0.78 12.45
N PHE A 79 1.84 0.28 12.25
CA PHE A 79 0.60 0.20 11.47
C PHE A 79 0.84 0.30 9.97
N GLY A 80 1.62 1.28 9.51
CA GLY A 80 1.79 1.55 8.06
C GLY A 80 2.68 0.54 7.34
N VAL A 81 3.61 -0.11 8.01
CA VAL A 81 4.51 -1.06 7.38
C VAL A 81 4.25 -2.48 7.85
N THR A 82 4.48 -2.80 9.11
CA THR A 82 4.30 -4.17 9.64
C THR A 82 2.84 -4.58 9.62
N GLY A 83 1.97 -3.77 10.21
CA GLY A 83 0.55 -4.05 10.42
C GLY A 83 -0.26 -4.11 9.12
N TYR A 84 0.23 -3.49 8.07
CA TYR A 84 -0.33 -3.64 6.73
C TYR A 84 0.24 -4.88 6.02
N ASN A 85 1.55 -4.96 5.85
CA ASN A 85 2.16 -5.92 4.95
C ASN A 85 2.15 -7.35 5.48
N LEU A 86 2.42 -7.56 6.76
CA LEU A 86 2.51 -8.92 7.31
C LEU A 86 1.14 -9.63 7.36
N PRO A 87 0.05 -9.02 7.86
CA PRO A 87 -1.27 -9.63 7.80
C PRO A 87 -1.79 -9.85 6.38
N ASN A 88 -1.56 -8.88 5.47
CA ASN A 88 -1.92 -9.05 4.06
C ASN A 88 -1.20 -10.25 3.42
N ALA A 89 0.09 -10.40 3.67
CA ALA A 89 0.86 -11.52 3.13
C ALA A 89 0.38 -12.88 3.67
N ILE A 90 0.06 -12.96 4.96
CA ILE A 90 -0.47 -14.18 5.57
C ILE A 90 -1.89 -14.46 5.06
N GLY A 91 -2.75 -13.45 5.00
CA GLY A 91 -4.12 -13.56 4.53
C GLY A 91 -4.24 -13.96 3.06
N ALA A 92 -3.39 -13.38 2.20
CA ALA A 92 -3.37 -13.67 0.77
C ALA A 92 -3.01 -15.13 0.43
N ARG A 93 -2.46 -15.91 1.37
CA ARG A 93 -2.23 -17.35 1.18
C ARG A 93 -3.53 -18.17 1.09
N THR A 94 -4.62 -17.65 1.63
CA THR A 94 -5.91 -18.33 1.71
C THR A 94 -7.06 -17.53 1.09
N VAL A 95 -6.77 -16.34 0.57
CA VAL A 95 -7.76 -15.43 -0.04
C VAL A 95 -7.30 -15.12 -1.45
N GLY A 96 -8.15 -15.29 -2.43
CA GLY A 96 -7.83 -15.03 -3.84
C GLY A 96 -7.53 -13.56 -4.11
N ALA A 97 -6.71 -13.30 -5.11
CA ALA A 97 -6.19 -11.96 -5.42
C ALA A 97 -7.28 -10.89 -5.63
N GLY A 98 -8.37 -11.23 -6.34
CA GLY A 98 -9.50 -10.33 -6.53
C GLY A 98 -10.17 -9.94 -5.21
N MET A 99 -10.35 -10.91 -4.30
CA MET A 99 -10.93 -10.66 -2.97
C MET A 99 -9.98 -9.83 -2.08
N VAL A 100 -8.66 -10.05 -2.16
CA VAL A 100 -7.66 -9.20 -1.47
C VAL A 100 -7.79 -7.75 -1.93
N GLY A 101 -7.91 -7.52 -3.24
CA GLY A 101 -8.12 -6.19 -3.81
C GLY A 101 -9.44 -5.55 -3.33
N LEU A 102 -10.54 -6.33 -3.28
CA LEU A 102 -11.82 -5.86 -2.76
C LEU A 102 -11.72 -5.45 -1.28
N LEU A 103 -11.10 -6.30 -0.46
CA LEU A 103 -10.96 -6.04 0.98
C LEU A 103 -10.07 -4.82 1.27
N ASN A 104 -8.96 -4.65 0.55
CA ASN A 104 -8.12 -3.44 0.66
C ASN A 104 -8.81 -2.21 0.05
N GLY A 105 -9.75 -2.38 -0.87
CA GLY A 105 -10.53 -1.29 -1.44
C GLY A 105 -11.41 -0.53 -0.45
N VAL A 106 -11.55 -0.99 0.80
CA VAL A 106 -12.21 -0.24 1.88
C VAL A 106 -11.33 0.90 2.43
N GLU A 107 -10.01 0.88 2.17
CA GLU A 107 -9.04 1.85 2.72
C GLU A 107 -9.42 3.32 2.49
N PRO A 108 -9.78 3.77 1.28
CA PRO A 108 -10.15 5.16 1.06
C PRO A 108 -11.32 5.61 1.91
N LEU A 109 -12.32 4.73 2.06
CA LEU A 109 -13.49 5.00 2.89
C LEU A 109 -13.14 5.03 4.38
N LEU A 110 -12.31 4.09 4.85
CA LEU A 110 -11.80 4.08 6.23
C LEU A 110 -11.01 5.35 6.54
N ILE A 111 -10.13 5.80 5.64
CA ILE A 111 -9.37 7.05 5.80
C ILE A 111 -10.33 8.23 5.92
N ALA A 112 -11.33 8.33 5.03
CA ALA A 112 -12.30 9.42 5.05
C ALA A 112 -13.12 9.43 6.36
N LEU A 113 -13.59 8.26 6.81
CA LEU A 113 -14.34 8.12 8.07
C LEU A 113 -13.47 8.45 9.30
N MET A 114 -12.24 7.94 9.37
CA MET A 114 -11.31 8.24 10.46
C MET A 114 -10.92 9.72 10.49
N MET A 115 -10.73 10.35 9.32
CA MET A 115 -10.46 11.79 9.25
C MET A 115 -11.66 12.62 9.70
N ALA A 116 -12.87 12.22 9.30
CA ALA A 116 -14.11 12.87 9.76
C ALA A 116 -14.26 12.75 11.28
N LEU A 117 -14.03 11.58 11.86
CA LEU A 117 -14.03 11.35 13.30
C LEU A 117 -12.99 12.22 14.02
N ARG A 118 -11.75 12.25 13.51
CA ARG A 118 -10.67 13.08 14.06
C ARG A 118 -11.00 14.57 14.05
N GLN A 119 -11.68 15.04 13.00
CA GLN A 119 -12.11 16.42 12.83
C GLN A 119 -13.46 16.71 13.48
N ARG A 120 -14.09 15.73 14.14
CA ARG A 120 -15.42 15.81 14.75
C ARG A 120 -16.47 16.33 13.77
N ARG A 121 -16.44 15.87 12.52
CA ARG A 121 -17.39 16.22 11.46
C ARG A 121 -18.07 14.95 10.90
N ILE A 122 -19.24 15.14 10.31
CA ILE A 122 -19.92 14.08 9.55
C ILE A 122 -19.36 14.10 8.12
N PRO A 123 -19.00 12.95 7.52
CA PRO A 123 -18.61 12.88 6.12
C PRO A 123 -19.71 13.42 5.22
N GLY A 124 -19.38 14.24 4.24
CA GLY A 124 -20.36 14.72 3.27
C GLY A 124 -20.97 13.58 2.46
N ALA A 125 -22.22 13.74 2.03
CA ALA A 125 -22.91 12.73 1.18
C ALA A 125 -22.10 12.39 -0.08
N GLY A 126 -21.45 13.40 -0.70
CA GLY A 126 -20.58 13.18 -1.86
C GLY A 126 -19.39 12.26 -1.56
N THR A 127 -18.78 12.38 -0.39
CA THR A 127 -17.69 11.49 0.09
C THR A 127 -18.18 10.05 0.19
N LEU A 128 -19.35 9.85 0.80
CA LEU A 128 -19.95 8.52 0.97
C LEU A 128 -20.34 7.90 -0.37
N VAL A 129 -20.99 8.67 -1.25
CA VAL A 129 -21.37 8.21 -2.60
C VAL A 129 -20.13 7.85 -3.42
N ALA A 130 -19.10 8.70 -3.45
CA ALA A 130 -17.85 8.37 -4.14
C ALA A 130 -17.21 7.10 -3.59
N GLY A 131 -17.18 6.92 -2.27
CA GLY A 131 -16.68 5.70 -1.62
C GLY A 131 -17.45 4.45 -2.04
N LEU A 132 -18.78 4.50 -2.03
CA LEU A 132 -19.64 3.37 -2.44
C LEU A 132 -19.49 3.04 -3.93
N VAL A 133 -19.38 4.05 -4.80
CA VAL A 133 -19.14 3.84 -6.24
C VAL A 133 -17.78 3.16 -6.47
N GLY A 134 -16.73 3.60 -5.75
CA GLY A 134 -15.41 2.98 -5.81
C GLY A 134 -15.42 1.52 -5.34
N LEU A 135 -16.09 1.23 -4.23
CA LEU A 135 -16.27 -0.14 -3.72
C LEU A 135 -17.05 -1.02 -4.70
N ALA A 136 -18.12 -0.49 -5.33
CA ALA A 136 -18.86 -1.21 -6.37
C ALA A 136 -17.96 -1.55 -7.57
N GLY A 137 -17.10 -0.61 -7.99
CA GLY A 137 -16.13 -0.84 -9.05
C GLY A 137 -15.14 -1.95 -8.72
N ILE A 138 -14.59 -1.96 -7.49
CA ILE A 138 -13.69 -3.03 -7.03
C ILE A 138 -14.41 -4.36 -6.91
N ALA A 139 -15.68 -4.36 -6.48
CA ALA A 139 -16.49 -5.57 -6.44
C ALA A 139 -16.66 -6.19 -7.83
N LEU A 140 -16.90 -5.37 -8.87
CA LEU A 140 -16.96 -5.85 -10.25
C LEU A 140 -15.62 -6.43 -10.73
N LEU A 141 -14.48 -5.78 -10.40
CA LEU A 141 -13.16 -6.33 -10.69
C LEU A 141 -12.96 -7.70 -10.02
N ALA A 142 -13.34 -7.82 -8.75
CA ALA A 142 -13.21 -9.07 -8.01
C ALA A 142 -14.10 -10.19 -8.58
N LEU A 143 -15.31 -9.86 -9.05
CA LEU A 143 -16.22 -10.82 -9.71
C LEU A 143 -15.68 -11.26 -11.07
N GLY A 144 -15.04 -10.35 -11.82
CA GLY A 144 -14.38 -10.66 -13.10
C GLY A 144 -13.20 -11.62 -12.95
N ALA A 145 -12.48 -11.54 -11.84
CA ALA A 145 -11.35 -12.42 -11.53
C ALA A 145 -11.74 -13.86 -11.10
N GLY A 146 -13.05 -14.15 -10.99
CA GLY A 146 -13.58 -15.48 -10.66
C GLY A 146 -13.80 -15.74 -9.16
N PRO A 147 -14.44 -16.87 -8.81
CA PRO A 147 -14.82 -17.18 -7.43
C PRO A 147 -13.59 -17.56 -6.61
N ALA A 148 -13.20 -16.71 -5.69
CA ALA A 148 -12.17 -17.01 -4.71
C ALA A 148 -12.73 -16.75 -3.30
N MET A 149 -13.36 -17.76 -2.73
CA MET A 149 -13.72 -17.75 -1.32
C MET A 149 -12.46 -17.93 -0.48
N GLY A 150 -12.19 -17.00 0.42
CA GLY A 150 -11.06 -17.07 1.35
C GLY A 150 -11.47 -17.62 2.72
N SER A 151 -10.50 -18.07 3.50
CA SER A 151 -10.76 -18.39 4.90
C SER A 151 -11.16 -17.15 5.71
N ALA A 152 -12.08 -17.31 6.68
CA ALA A 152 -12.50 -16.20 7.56
C ALA A 152 -11.30 -15.54 8.26
N ARG A 153 -10.28 -16.32 8.63
CA ARG A 153 -9.02 -15.82 9.21
C ARG A 153 -8.23 -14.97 8.21
N GLY A 154 -8.14 -15.41 6.95
CA GLY A 154 -7.46 -14.66 5.89
C GLY A 154 -8.15 -13.32 5.62
N ILE A 155 -9.48 -13.33 5.51
CA ILE A 155 -10.30 -12.12 5.35
C ILE A 155 -10.07 -11.14 6.51
N ALA A 156 -10.13 -11.63 7.76
CA ALA A 156 -9.91 -10.80 8.94
C ALA A 156 -8.50 -10.18 8.96
N LEU A 157 -7.47 -10.92 8.56
CA LEU A 157 -6.10 -10.42 8.46
C LEU A 157 -5.96 -9.31 7.42
N ILE A 158 -6.57 -9.45 6.25
CA ILE A 158 -6.53 -8.43 5.21
C ILE A 158 -7.28 -7.17 5.63
N LEU A 159 -8.47 -7.31 6.22
CA LEU A 159 -9.23 -6.17 6.76
C LEU A 159 -8.47 -5.46 7.89
N PHE A 160 -7.77 -6.21 8.75
CA PHE A 160 -6.88 -5.62 9.74
C PHE A 160 -5.74 -4.84 9.07
N GLY A 161 -5.15 -5.36 8.01
CA GLY A 161 -4.15 -4.66 7.20
C GLY A 161 -4.69 -3.34 6.65
N ALA A 162 -5.87 -3.36 6.02
CA ALA A 162 -6.53 -2.18 5.49
C ALA A 162 -6.82 -1.13 6.59
N PHE A 163 -7.28 -1.57 7.76
CA PHE A 163 -7.45 -0.70 8.93
C PHE A 163 -6.12 -0.10 9.39
N ALA A 164 -5.07 -0.91 9.50
CA ALA A 164 -3.75 -0.48 9.94
C ALA A 164 -3.15 0.59 9.00
N TRP A 165 -3.23 0.37 7.68
CA TRP A 165 -2.82 1.36 6.70
C TRP A 165 -3.62 2.66 6.78
N SER A 166 -4.94 2.55 6.89
CA SER A 166 -5.82 3.71 7.03
C SER A 166 -5.50 4.52 8.28
N LEU A 167 -5.23 3.85 9.40
CA LEU A 167 -4.80 4.50 10.63
C LEU A 167 -3.47 5.21 10.46
N TYR A 168 -2.48 4.57 9.81
CA TYR A 168 -1.22 5.22 9.45
C TYR A 168 -1.44 6.53 8.68
N CYS A 169 -2.26 6.50 7.63
CA CYS A 169 -2.56 7.68 6.82
C CYS A 169 -3.16 8.83 7.63
N VAL A 170 -3.93 8.52 8.68
CA VAL A 170 -4.57 9.52 9.56
C VAL A 170 -3.63 10.06 10.63
N ILE A 171 -2.72 9.23 11.16
CA ILE A 171 -1.83 9.64 12.28
C ILE A 171 -0.50 10.23 11.83
N VAL A 172 0.00 9.90 10.64
CA VAL A 172 1.32 10.33 10.15
C VAL A 172 1.42 11.82 9.79
N PRO A 173 0.37 12.57 9.33
CA PRO A 173 0.52 13.93 8.85
C PRO A 173 1.23 14.93 9.79
N PRO A 174 0.98 14.94 11.12
CA PRO A 174 1.70 15.84 12.02
C PRO A 174 3.21 15.59 12.03
N LEU A 175 3.62 14.32 11.85
CA LEU A 175 5.02 13.95 11.82
C LEU A 175 5.67 14.36 10.48
N LEU A 176 4.95 14.16 9.37
CA LEU A 176 5.40 14.63 8.03
C LEU A 176 5.66 16.13 8.04
N TYR A 177 4.78 16.91 8.69
CA TYR A 177 4.93 18.35 8.80
C TYR A 177 6.13 18.76 9.65
N ARG A 178 6.34 18.12 10.82
CA ARG A 178 7.43 18.49 11.76
C ARG A 178 8.80 17.97 11.34
N ARG A 179 8.89 16.77 10.72
CA ARG A 179 10.15 16.06 10.47
C ARG A 179 10.48 15.88 8.99
N GLY A 180 9.54 16.21 8.13
CA GLY A 180 9.68 16.04 6.68
C GLY A 180 9.41 14.61 6.22
N ALA A 181 8.81 14.49 5.03
CA ALA A 181 8.33 13.22 4.50
C ALA A 181 9.47 12.20 4.28
N VAL A 182 10.65 12.65 3.86
CA VAL A 182 11.79 11.75 3.57
C VAL A 182 12.26 11.03 4.83
N LEU A 183 12.51 11.77 5.93
CA LEU A 183 12.98 11.17 7.18
C LEU A 183 11.92 10.32 7.86
N VAL A 184 10.64 10.73 7.77
CA VAL A 184 9.52 9.92 8.27
C VAL A 184 9.39 8.63 7.49
N SER A 185 9.49 8.66 6.15
CA SER A 185 9.50 7.44 5.32
C SER A 185 10.65 6.51 5.68
N ALA A 186 11.85 7.07 5.85
CA ALA A 186 13.04 6.30 6.25
C ALA A 186 12.83 5.61 7.61
N MET A 187 12.36 6.35 8.61
CA MET A 187 12.12 5.82 9.96
C MET A 187 11.00 4.77 9.98
N THR A 188 9.86 5.05 9.35
CA THR A 188 8.73 4.10 9.33
C THR A 188 9.09 2.83 8.58
N MET A 189 9.80 2.93 7.44
CA MET A 189 10.24 1.75 6.70
C MET A 189 11.25 0.93 7.52
N THR A 190 12.26 1.56 8.10
CA THR A 190 13.29 0.85 8.86
C THR A 190 12.72 0.18 10.11
N LEU A 191 11.95 0.90 10.94
CA LEU A 191 11.35 0.32 12.14
C LEU A 191 10.31 -0.76 11.81
N GLY A 192 9.48 -0.52 10.79
CA GLY A 192 8.44 -1.46 10.39
C GLY A 192 8.96 -2.70 9.68
N SER A 193 10.18 -2.66 9.12
CA SER A 193 10.80 -3.85 8.54
C SER A 193 11.35 -4.83 9.59
N LEU A 194 11.66 -4.36 10.80
CA LEU A 194 12.30 -5.19 11.83
C LEU A 194 11.49 -6.45 12.20
N PRO A 195 10.18 -6.38 12.45
CA PRO A 195 9.39 -7.59 12.72
C PRO A 195 9.34 -8.55 11.53
N MET A 196 9.26 -8.03 10.30
CA MET A 196 9.24 -8.85 9.08
C MET A 196 10.59 -9.52 8.84
N LEU A 197 11.69 -8.81 9.08
CA LEU A 197 13.03 -9.36 9.07
C LEU A 197 13.18 -10.46 10.13
N ALA A 198 12.74 -10.22 11.37
CA ALA A 198 12.85 -11.21 12.45
C ALA A 198 12.13 -12.52 12.13
N VAL A 199 10.91 -12.42 11.58
CA VAL A 199 10.11 -13.61 11.20
C VAL A 199 10.67 -14.29 9.94
N GLY A 200 11.20 -13.53 8.99
CA GLY A 200 11.77 -14.03 7.73
C GLY A 200 13.22 -14.56 7.85
N ALA A 201 13.97 -14.07 8.85
CA ALA A 201 15.41 -14.31 8.99
C ALA A 201 15.86 -15.76 8.81
N PRO A 202 15.19 -16.79 9.37
CA PRO A 202 15.63 -18.17 9.23
C PRO A 202 15.66 -18.67 7.77
N GLY A 203 14.76 -18.15 6.93
CA GLY A 203 14.66 -18.58 5.53
C GLY A 203 15.39 -17.68 4.52
N ILE A 204 15.82 -16.47 4.90
CA ILE A 204 16.45 -15.50 4.00
C ILE A 204 17.75 -16.03 3.36
N PRO A 205 18.71 -16.65 4.09
CA PRO A 205 19.93 -17.13 3.47
C PRO A 205 19.67 -18.17 2.38
N HIS A 206 18.79 -19.13 2.66
CA HIS A 206 18.41 -20.18 1.71
C HIS A 206 17.71 -19.57 0.48
N LEU A 207 16.74 -18.67 0.68
CA LEU A 207 16.08 -17.93 -0.39
C LEU A 207 17.09 -17.19 -1.27
N ALA A 208 17.99 -16.42 -0.66
CA ALA A 208 18.94 -15.58 -1.39
C ALA A 208 19.91 -16.39 -2.26
N LEU A 209 20.32 -17.57 -1.80
CA LEU A 209 21.22 -18.48 -2.55
C LEU A 209 20.51 -19.19 -3.70
N GLN A 210 19.19 -19.35 -3.64
CA GLN A 210 18.42 -20.04 -4.68
C GLN A 210 17.91 -19.11 -5.78
N MET A 211 17.87 -17.79 -5.52
CA MET A 211 17.35 -16.82 -6.49
C MET A 211 18.26 -16.70 -7.71
N THR A 212 17.65 -16.80 -8.90
CA THR A 212 18.30 -16.52 -10.17
C THR A 212 18.54 -15.00 -10.34
N THR A 213 19.37 -14.62 -11.31
CA THR A 213 19.62 -13.21 -11.65
C THR A 213 18.34 -12.45 -11.93
N LEU A 214 17.43 -13.00 -12.75
CA LEU A 214 16.14 -12.37 -13.06
C LEU A 214 15.28 -12.16 -11.80
N GLN A 215 15.26 -13.13 -10.90
CA GLN A 215 14.51 -12.99 -9.62
C GLN A 215 15.08 -11.90 -8.74
N TRP A 216 16.41 -11.76 -8.70
CA TRP A 216 17.07 -10.64 -8.03
C TRP A 216 16.76 -9.30 -8.68
N GLU A 217 16.76 -9.20 -10.00
CA GLU A 217 16.38 -7.98 -10.72
C GLU A 217 14.95 -7.56 -10.39
N ILE A 218 13.99 -8.50 -10.42
CA ILE A 218 12.61 -8.24 -10.04
C ILE A 218 12.51 -7.84 -8.55
N MET A 219 13.21 -8.55 -7.65
CA MET A 219 13.26 -8.22 -6.23
C MET A 219 13.78 -6.79 -6.03
N LEU A 220 14.90 -6.43 -6.64
CA LEU A 220 15.51 -5.11 -6.50
C LEU A 220 14.64 -4.01 -7.11
N SER A 221 13.98 -4.26 -8.23
CA SER A 221 13.01 -3.33 -8.81
C SER A 221 11.82 -3.09 -7.86
N MET A 222 11.35 -4.12 -7.17
CA MET A 222 10.31 -4.00 -6.14
C MET A 222 10.82 -3.24 -4.89
N VAL A 223 12.06 -3.50 -4.45
CA VAL A 223 12.67 -2.77 -3.33
C VAL A 223 12.73 -1.28 -3.65
N LEU A 224 13.32 -0.91 -4.77
CA LEU A 224 13.53 0.49 -5.15
C LEU A 224 12.21 1.18 -5.55
N GLY A 225 11.40 0.54 -6.39
CA GLY A 225 10.16 1.09 -6.89
C GLY A 225 9.06 1.09 -5.84
N THR A 226 8.65 -0.10 -5.39
CA THR A 226 7.43 -0.22 -4.59
C THR A 226 7.64 -0.04 -3.09
N SER A 227 8.87 -0.26 -2.57
CA SER A 227 9.13 -0.09 -1.14
C SER A 227 9.87 1.22 -0.79
N VAL A 228 10.73 1.76 -1.66
CA VAL A 228 11.47 3.00 -1.39
C VAL A 228 10.78 4.19 -2.07
N LEU A 229 10.72 4.19 -3.40
CA LEU A 229 10.21 5.33 -4.15
C LEU A 229 8.72 5.57 -3.91
N ALA A 230 7.92 4.51 -3.89
CA ALA A 230 6.48 4.63 -3.69
C ALA A 230 6.13 5.25 -2.33
N ILE A 231 6.75 4.81 -1.22
CA ILE A 231 6.47 5.39 0.11
C ILE A 231 6.94 6.86 0.21
N LEU A 232 8.05 7.21 -0.44
CA LEU A 232 8.51 8.60 -0.52
C LEU A 232 7.50 9.46 -1.29
N CYS A 233 7.09 9.02 -2.47
CA CYS A 233 6.11 9.70 -3.29
C CYS A 233 4.77 9.84 -2.56
N TRP A 234 4.31 8.78 -1.89
CA TRP A 234 3.10 8.80 -1.08
C TRP A 234 3.17 9.83 0.05
N ASN A 235 4.21 9.80 0.85
CA ASN A 235 4.33 10.68 2.01
C ASN A 235 4.53 12.15 1.61
N ILE A 236 5.28 12.43 0.54
CA ILE A 236 5.43 13.80 0.01
C ILE A 236 4.09 14.26 -0.59
N GLY A 237 3.44 13.42 -1.39
CA GLY A 237 2.18 13.73 -2.05
C GLY A 237 1.04 13.93 -1.04
N SER A 238 0.89 13.02 -0.09
CA SER A 238 -0.15 13.09 0.94
C SER A 238 0.05 14.25 1.91
N ALA A 239 1.29 14.66 2.18
CA ALA A 239 1.58 15.86 2.95
C ALA A 239 1.04 17.15 2.28
N GLY A 240 1.05 17.20 0.94
CA GLY A 240 0.52 18.35 0.19
C GLY A 240 -0.98 18.27 -0.13
N LEU A 241 -1.55 17.06 -0.29
CA LEU A 241 -2.98 16.87 -0.57
C LEU A 241 -3.83 16.79 0.70
N GLY A 242 -3.28 16.28 1.78
CA GLY A 242 -4.00 15.78 2.95
C GLY A 242 -4.41 14.31 2.81
N ALA A 243 -4.54 13.62 3.96
CA ALA A 243 -4.77 12.18 4.01
C ALA A 243 -6.04 11.72 3.28
N GLU A 244 -7.14 12.44 3.45
CA GLU A 244 -8.42 12.12 2.82
C GLU A 244 -8.32 12.19 1.29
N GLN A 245 -7.75 13.26 0.72
CA GLN A 245 -7.65 13.41 -0.73
C GLN A 245 -6.63 12.43 -1.34
N ALA A 246 -5.52 12.19 -0.68
CA ALA A 246 -4.55 11.19 -1.09
C ALA A 246 -5.18 9.78 -1.05
N GLY A 247 -5.97 9.48 -0.02
CA GLY A 247 -6.64 8.18 0.14
C GLY A 247 -7.49 7.77 -1.06
N TRP A 248 -8.17 8.70 -1.73
CA TRP A 248 -8.99 8.38 -2.90
C TRP A 248 -8.19 7.80 -4.07
N PHE A 249 -6.90 8.14 -4.19
CA PHE A 249 -6.05 7.55 -5.23
C PHE A 249 -5.82 6.05 -5.03
N LEU A 250 -5.99 5.51 -3.81
CA LEU A 250 -5.83 4.08 -3.55
C LEU A 250 -6.84 3.22 -4.32
N TYR A 251 -7.99 3.78 -4.71
CA TYR A 251 -8.92 3.08 -5.60
C TYR A 251 -8.32 2.72 -6.96
N LEU A 252 -7.26 3.41 -7.39
CA LEU A 252 -6.56 3.06 -8.64
C LEU A 252 -5.69 1.80 -8.52
N LEU A 253 -5.35 1.36 -7.30
CA LEU A 253 -4.48 0.18 -7.08
C LEU A 253 -5.00 -1.08 -7.79
N PRO A 254 -6.27 -1.50 -7.58
CA PRO A 254 -6.80 -2.68 -8.27
C PRO A 254 -6.80 -2.51 -9.79
N LEU A 255 -7.12 -1.32 -10.29
CA LEU A 255 -7.13 -1.03 -11.71
C LEU A 255 -5.74 -1.18 -12.34
N VAL A 256 -4.71 -0.64 -11.68
CA VAL A 256 -3.31 -0.77 -12.12
C VAL A 256 -2.85 -2.23 -12.06
N SER A 257 -3.27 -2.97 -11.02
CA SER A 257 -2.94 -4.39 -10.87
C SER A 257 -3.54 -5.25 -12.00
N VAL A 258 -4.80 -5.02 -12.34
CA VAL A 258 -5.49 -5.71 -13.44
C VAL A 258 -4.85 -5.35 -14.79
N ALA A 259 -4.59 -4.06 -15.03
CA ALA A 259 -3.90 -3.61 -16.25
C ALA A 259 -2.48 -4.22 -16.35
N GLY A 260 -1.75 -4.28 -15.24
CA GLY A 260 -0.44 -4.93 -15.19
C GLY A 260 -0.51 -6.44 -15.48
N GLY A 261 -1.52 -7.14 -14.97
CA GLY A 261 -1.78 -8.55 -15.29
C GLY A 261 -2.03 -8.75 -16.79
N ALA A 262 -2.86 -7.90 -17.39
CA ALA A 262 -3.13 -7.96 -18.83
C ALA A 262 -1.88 -7.68 -19.69
N ILE A 263 -1.08 -6.67 -19.32
CA ILE A 263 0.10 -6.26 -20.12
C ILE A 263 1.27 -7.23 -19.96
N PHE A 264 1.61 -7.60 -18.73
CA PHE A 264 2.84 -8.35 -18.44
C PHE A 264 2.63 -9.86 -18.34
N LEU A 265 1.42 -10.31 -17.96
CA LEU A 265 1.08 -11.73 -17.84
C LEU A 265 0.14 -12.21 -18.95
N HIS A 266 -0.23 -11.31 -19.90
CA HIS A 266 -1.14 -11.59 -21.02
C HIS A 266 -2.50 -12.14 -20.58
N GLU A 267 -3.00 -11.72 -19.41
CA GLU A 267 -4.31 -12.12 -18.89
C GLU A 267 -5.42 -11.41 -19.69
N PRO A 268 -6.46 -12.13 -20.18
CA PRO A 268 -7.54 -11.50 -20.93
C PRO A 268 -8.39 -10.63 -19.99
N LEU A 269 -8.72 -9.41 -20.44
CA LEU A 269 -9.61 -8.51 -19.70
C LEU A 269 -11.09 -8.91 -19.93
N THR A 270 -11.83 -9.07 -18.86
CA THR A 270 -13.26 -9.32 -18.90
C THR A 270 -14.08 -8.01 -18.99
N LEU A 271 -15.31 -8.10 -19.47
CA LEU A 271 -16.21 -6.93 -19.49
C LEU A 271 -16.51 -6.41 -18.08
N MET A 272 -16.53 -7.28 -17.07
CA MET A 272 -16.68 -6.91 -15.66
C MET A 272 -15.49 -6.09 -15.17
N GLU A 273 -14.28 -6.45 -15.53
CA GLU A 273 -13.07 -5.70 -15.18
C GLU A 273 -13.04 -4.32 -15.84
N LEU A 274 -13.44 -4.22 -17.10
CA LEU A 274 -13.54 -2.94 -17.80
C LEU A 274 -14.60 -2.01 -17.18
N SER A 275 -15.79 -2.55 -16.87
CA SER A 275 -16.86 -1.76 -16.23
C SER A 275 -16.51 -1.38 -14.80
N GLY A 276 -15.92 -2.29 -14.03
CA GLY A 276 -15.41 -2.01 -12.68
C GLY A 276 -14.33 -0.92 -12.67
N GLY A 277 -13.39 -0.99 -13.64
CA GLY A 277 -12.38 0.05 -13.85
C GLY A 277 -12.99 1.42 -14.14
N GLY A 278 -14.02 1.47 -14.99
CA GLY A 278 -14.77 2.70 -15.28
C GLY A 278 -15.42 3.32 -14.03
N LEU A 279 -16.05 2.51 -13.18
CA LEU A 279 -16.64 3.00 -11.91
C LEU A 279 -15.58 3.52 -10.95
N ILE A 280 -14.42 2.87 -10.86
CA ILE A 280 -13.29 3.34 -10.03
C ILE A 280 -12.82 4.71 -10.50
N MET A 281 -12.61 4.89 -11.80
CA MET A 281 -12.19 6.18 -12.35
C MET A 281 -13.21 7.29 -12.08
N LEU A 282 -14.52 6.99 -12.20
CA LEU A 282 -15.59 7.91 -11.83
C LEU A 282 -15.56 8.26 -10.34
N SER A 283 -15.37 7.29 -9.46
CA SER A 283 -15.23 7.52 -8.02
C SER A 283 -14.09 8.48 -7.69
N VAL A 284 -12.89 8.22 -8.22
CA VAL A 284 -11.72 9.09 -8.01
C VAL A 284 -11.99 10.50 -8.56
N PHE A 285 -12.58 10.62 -9.75
CA PHE A 285 -12.90 11.91 -10.36
C PHE A 285 -13.89 12.72 -9.51
N PHE A 286 -14.99 12.12 -9.07
CA PHE A 286 -15.98 12.79 -8.25
C PHE A 286 -15.45 13.14 -6.86
N SER A 287 -14.66 12.27 -6.22
CA SER A 287 -14.05 12.54 -4.92
C SER A 287 -13.14 13.76 -4.92
N GLN A 288 -12.46 14.04 -6.05
CA GLN A 288 -11.62 15.22 -6.19
C GLN A 288 -12.44 16.52 -6.43
N ARG A 289 -13.65 16.40 -6.93
CA ARG A 289 -14.56 17.55 -7.20
C ARG A 289 -15.47 17.89 -6.01
N TRP A 290 -16.01 16.87 -5.33
CA TRP A 290 -16.87 17.07 -4.16
C TRP A 290 -16.04 17.38 -2.93
N ARG A 291 -15.49 18.58 -2.90
CA ARG A 291 -14.88 19.09 -1.69
C ARG A 291 -15.98 19.36 -0.68
N THR A 292 -15.83 18.83 0.53
CA THR A 292 -16.53 19.36 1.66
C THR A 292 -16.06 20.82 1.86
N THR A 293 -16.89 21.78 1.46
CA THR A 293 -16.86 23.16 1.94
C THR A 293 -17.07 23.17 3.44
#